data_b86c7d1b943e7f0f4dea02608c7a59bf
#
_entry.id   b86c7d1b943e7f0f4dea02608c7a59bf
#
_cell.length_a   1.000
_cell.length_b   1.000
_cell.length_c   1.000
_cell.angle_alpha   90.00
_cell.angle_beta   90.00
_cell.angle_gamma   90.00
#
_symmetry.space_group_name_H-M   'P 1'
#
loop_
_entity.id
_entity.type
_entity.pdbx_description
1 polymer ?
#
loop_
_entity_poly.entity_id
_entity_poly.type
_entity_poly.pdbx_seq_one_letter_code
_entity_poly.pdbx_strand_id
1 'polypeptide(L)'
;VLSDGIIQSQKADKNIQTIKFKKTVLKLNNLKTRSIVQTKIQETPSNLLIKCYFNKVKQQIINCPTDHKKNDVLSELNRRFGMPLYIPVITLIVCFLLNQRNENRFKNYFKYIFALIAFLILVVAEILVKYSGKSFNNSLIYYFTPIILMPLIYLEIIRNFLYENLRKK
;
A
#
# COMPACT_ATOMS: atom_id res chain seq x y z
N VAL A 1 -0.15 7.89 -41.81
CA VAL A 1 0.63 7.62 -43.04
C VAL A 1 2.09 7.68 -42.66
N LEU A 2 2.81 6.60 -42.85
CA LEU A 2 4.25 6.52 -42.65
C LEU A 2 4.94 6.60 -44.00
N SER A 3 5.97 7.43 -44.13
CA SER A 3 6.79 7.57 -45.33
C SER A 3 8.21 7.12 -45.06
N ASP A 4 8.79 6.39 -46.00
CA ASP A 4 10.19 5.93 -46.01
C ASP A 4 10.64 5.22 -44.72
N GLY A 5 10.28 3.96 -44.60
CA GLY A 5 10.56 3.18 -43.40
C GLY A 5 10.86 1.70 -43.68
N ILE A 6 11.24 1.03 -42.58
CA ILE A 6 11.53 -0.39 -42.57
C ILE A 6 10.63 -1.03 -41.50
N ILE A 7 9.83 -2.04 -41.90
CA ILE A 7 9.07 -2.86 -40.94
C ILE A 7 9.84 -4.16 -40.75
N GLN A 8 10.15 -4.46 -39.48
CA GLN A 8 10.69 -5.74 -39.10
C GLN A 8 9.62 -6.55 -38.39
N SER A 9 9.32 -7.73 -38.93
CA SER A 9 8.41 -8.69 -38.30
C SER A 9 9.20 -9.95 -37.92
N GLN A 10 9.06 -10.37 -36.65
CA GLN A 10 9.64 -11.61 -36.16
C GLN A 10 8.56 -12.70 -36.15
N LYS A 11 8.73 -13.73 -36.97
CA LYS A 11 7.90 -14.94 -36.91
C LYS A 11 8.36 -15.85 -35.75
N ALA A 12 7.48 -16.76 -35.34
CA ALA A 12 7.72 -17.73 -34.28
C ALA A 12 9.04 -18.53 -34.45
N ASP A 13 9.49 -18.72 -35.71
CA ASP A 13 10.72 -19.44 -36.07
C ASP A 13 12.00 -18.60 -35.99
N LYS A 14 12.02 -17.48 -35.26
CA LYS A 14 13.16 -16.56 -35.12
C LYS A 14 13.66 -15.92 -36.42
N ASN A 15 13.05 -16.17 -37.54
CA ASN A 15 13.41 -15.50 -38.79
C ASN A 15 12.87 -14.08 -38.81
N ILE A 16 13.75 -13.12 -39.00
CA ILE A 16 13.42 -11.70 -39.08
C ILE A 16 13.16 -11.38 -40.59
N GLN A 17 11.94 -11.00 -40.88
CA GLN A 17 11.58 -10.47 -42.21
C GLN A 17 11.63 -8.94 -42.14
N THR A 18 12.42 -8.36 -43.06
CA THR A 18 12.58 -6.91 -43.17
C THR A 18 11.93 -6.44 -44.49
N ILE A 19 10.92 -5.60 -44.37
CA ILE A 19 10.20 -5.03 -45.50
C ILE A 19 10.47 -3.54 -45.56
N LYS A 20 11.08 -3.06 -46.66
CA LYS A 20 11.27 -1.63 -46.92
C LYS A 20 10.05 -1.10 -47.66
N PHE A 21 9.50 0.03 -47.19
CA PHE A 21 8.36 0.68 -47.83
C PHE A 21 8.63 2.18 -48.06
N LYS A 22 8.13 2.72 -49.17
CA LYS A 22 8.15 4.17 -49.45
C LYS A 22 6.96 4.89 -48.83
N LYS A 23 5.79 4.27 -48.81
CA LYS A 23 4.59 4.83 -48.19
C LYS A 23 3.67 3.69 -47.72
N THR A 24 3.26 3.71 -46.44
CA THR A 24 2.29 2.73 -45.95
C THR A 24 1.29 3.40 -45.01
N VAL A 25 0.05 2.87 -45.00
CA VAL A 25 -1.00 3.29 -44.10
C VAL A 25 -1.16 2.20 -43.05
N LEU A 26 -0.73 2.47 -41.82
CA LEU A 26 -0.99 1.59 -40.69
C LEU A 26 -2.44 1.81 -40.22
N LYS A 27 -3.29 0.81 -40.48
CA LYS A 27 -4.62 0.76 -39.87
C LYS A 27 -4.47 0.31 -38.42
N LEU A 28 -4.63 1.21 -37.49
CA LEU A 28 -4.54 0.97 -36.05
C LEU A 28 -5.60 -0.02 -35.52
N ASN A 29 -6.67 -0.26 -36.28
CA ASN A 29 -7.73 -1.20 -35.92
C ASN A 29 -7.24 -2.66 -35.77
N ASN A 30 -6.09 -3.02 -36.35
CA ASN A 30 -5.51 -4.36 -36.26
C ASN A 30 -4.42 -4.46 -35.16
N LEU A 31 -4.06 -3.36 -34.55
CA LEU A 31 -3.22 -3.40 -33.34
C LEU A 31 -4.12 -3.88 -32.19
N LYS A 32 -4.09 -5.19 -31.94
CA LYS A 32 -4.53 -5.70 -30.66
C LYS A 32 -3.61 -5.09 -29.61
N THR A 33 -3.94 -3.87 -29.15
CA THR A 33 -3.41 -3.40 -27.88
C THR A 33 -3.76 -4.51 -26.90
N ARG A 34 -2.77 -5.09 -26.23
CA ARG A 34 -3.03 -5.89 -25.03
C ARG A 34 -3.61 -4.91 -24.01
N SER A 35 -4.90 -4.60 -24.17
CA SER A 35 -5.65 -4.03 -23.07
C SER A 35 -5.45 -5.01 -21.92
N ILE A 36 -5.04 -4.51 -20.80
CA ILE A 36 -4.94 -5.29 -19.55
C ILE A 36 -6.33 -5.83 -19.31
N VAL A 37 -6.58 -7.06 -19.74
CA VAL A 37 -7.90 -7.72 -19.62
C VAL A 37 -8.23 -7.98 -18.16
N GLN A 38 -7.21 -8.02 -17.30
CA GLN A 38 -7.36 -8.20 -15.85
C GLN A 38 -6.70 -7.02 -15.14
N THR A 39 -7.51 -6.21 -14.49
CA THR A 39 -7.05 -5.16 -13.59
C THR A 39 -6.36 -5.80 -12.37
N LYS A 40 -5.22 -5.25 -11.95
CA LYS A 40 -4.56 -5.69 -10.72
C LYS A 40 -5.50 -5.44 -9.54
N ILE A 41 -5.42 -6.26 -8.48
CA ILE A 41 -6.25 -6.10 -7.27
C ILE A 41 -6.17 -4.69 -6.73
N GLN A 42 -5.00 -4.07 -6.79
CA GLN A 42 -4.75 -2.71 -6.31
C GLN A 42 -5.53 -1.63 -7.07
N GLU A 43 -5.85 -1.87 -8.34
CA GLU A 43 -6.58 -0.94 -9.22
C GLU A 43 -8.10 -1.11 -9.11
N THR A 44 -8.56 -2.20 -8.47
CA THR A 44 -10.00 -2.48 -8.33
C THR A 44 -10.63 -1.58 -7.27
N PRO A 45 -11.83 -1.02 -7.50
CA PRO A 45 -12.52 -0.20 -6.52
C PRO A 45 -12.92 -1.02 -5.29
N SER A 46 -12.86 -0.41 -4.10
CA SER A 46 -13.11 -1.09 -2.81
C SER A 46 -14.50 -1.74 -2.74
N ASN A 47 -15.53 -1.11 -3.33
CA ASN A 47 -16.87 -1.67 -3.40
C ASN A 47 -16.92 -3.01 -4.13
N LEU A 48 -16.14 -3.15 -5.17
CA LEU A 48 -16.04 -4.38 -5.95
C LEU A 48 -15.28 -5.45 -5.18
N LEU A 49 -14.18 -5.08 -4.49
CA LEU A 49 -13.43 -5.98 -3.62
C LEU A 49 -14.29 -6.53 -2.48
N ILE A 50 -15.11 -5.69 -1.85
CA ILE A 50 -16.03 -6.09 -0.80
C ILE A 50 -17.07 -7.08 -1.36
N LYS A 51 -17.68 -6.77 -2.51
CA LYS A 51 -18.61 -7.69 -3.17
C LYS A 51 -17.94 -9.02 -3.53
N CYS A 52 -16.70 -9.00 -4.02
CA CYS A 52 -15.94 -10.22 -4.32
C CYS A 52 -15.64 -11.05 -3.06
N TYR A 53 -15.42 -10.41 -1.91
CA TYR A 53 -15.15 -11.11 -0.66
C TYR A 53 -16.40 -11.74 -0.06
N PHE A 54 -17.53 -11.00 0.00
CA PHE A 54 -18.79 -11.46 0.61
C PHE A 54 -19.63 -12.31 -0.32
N ASN A 55 -19.66 -12.00 -1.61
CA ASN A 55 -20.42 -12.80 -2.56
C ASN A 55 -19.63 -14.08 -2.87
N LYS A 56 -20.16 -15.19 -2.37
CA LYS A 56 -19.93 -16.53 -2.92
C LYS A 56 -20.52 -16.65 -4.37
N VAL A 57 -20.65 -15.54 -5.10
CA VAL A 57 -21.21 -15.51 -6.43
C VAL A 57 -20.23 -16.18 -7.33
N LYS A 58 -20.59 -17.44 -7.66
CA LYS A 58 -20.07 -18.18 -8.77
C LYS A 58 -19.91 -17.25 -10.00
N GLN A 59 -18.68 -17.10 -10.44
CA GLN A 59 -18.23 -16.91 -11.83
C GLN A 59 -18.89 -15.87 -12.75
N GLN A 60 -19.80 -15.01 -12.33
CA GLN A 60 -20.53 -14.11 -13.24
C GLN A 60 -20.31 -12.60 -13.03
N ILE A 61 -19.54 -12.19 -12.04
CA ILE A 61 -19.12 -10.80 -11.97
C ILE A 61 -17.79 -10.70 -12.73
N ILE A 62 -17.88 -10.11 -13.88
CA ILE A 62 -16.88 -10.01 -14.96
C ILE A 62 -15.51 -9.45 -14.51
N ASN A 63 -15.34 -9.01 -13.26
CA ASN A 63 -14.14 -8.35 -12.78
C ASN A 63 -13.65 -8.83 -11.40
N CYS A 64 -14.18 -9.91 -10.83
CA CYS A 64 -13.49 -10.53 -9.69
C CYS A 64 -12.31 -11.31 -10.25
N PRO A 65 -11.08 -10.99 -9.87
CA PRO A 65 -9.93 -11.75 -10.29
C PRO A 65 -10.09 -13.19 -9.82
N THR A 66 -10.41 -14.08 -10.76
CA THR A 66 -10.68 -15.50 -10.50
C THR A 66 -9.47 -16.25 -9.97
N ASP A 67 -8.28 -15.73 -10.20
CA ASP A 67 -7.00 -16.35 -9.84
C ASP A 67 -6.43 -15.87 -8.50
N HIS A 68 -7.01 -14.84 -7.89
CA HIS A 68 -6.54 -14.35 -6.60
C HIS A 68 -7.24 -15.07 -5.47
N LYS A 69 -6.44 -15.72 -4.64
CA LYS A 69 -6.89 -16.34 -3.40
C LYS A 69 -7.63 -15.27 -2.57
N LYS A 70 -8.73 -15.65 -1.92
CA LYS A 70 -9.49 -14.78 -0.99
C LYS A 70 -8.60 -14.02 0.00
N ASN A 71 -7.45 -14.59 0.33
CA ASN A 71 -6.44 -14.02 1.22
C ASN A 71 -5.85 -12.72 0.67
N ASP A 72 -5.62 -12.62 -0.64
CA ASP A 72 -5.03 -11.43 -1.27
C ASP A 72 -6.05 -10.28 -1.31
N VAL A 73 -7.32 -10.61 -1.56
CA VAL A 73 -8.43 -9.63 -1.51
C VAL A 73 -8.61 -9.10 -0.09
N LEU A 74 -8.57 -9.97 0.92
CA LEU A 74 -8.69 -9.59 2.31
C LEU A 74 -7.50 -8.72 2.76
N SER A 75 -6.29 -9.10 2.37
CA SER A 75 -5.08 -8.33 2.68
C SER A 75 -5.14 -6.93 2.07
N GLU A 76 -5.61 -6.78 0.83
CA GLU A 76 -5.76 -5.48 0.18
C GLU A 76 -6.87 -4.63 0.83
N LEU A 77 -8.00 -5.23 1.24
CA LEU A 77 -9.03 -4.54 2.01
C LEU A 77 -8.47 -4.05 3.36
N ASN A 78 -7.78 -4.93 4.08
CA ASN A 78 -7.15 -4.58 5.35
C ASN A 78 -6.12 -3.47 5.18
N ARG A 79 -5.37 -3.45 4.09
CA ARG A 79 -4.45 -2.38 3.75
C ARG A 79 -5.16 -1.04 3.58
N ARG A 80 -6.25 -1.00 2.81
CA ARG A 80 -6.99 0.24 2.53
C ARG A 80 -7.69 0.82 3.76
N PHE A 81 -8.27 -0.03 4.61
CA PHE A 81 -9.00 0.43 5.78
C PHE A 81 -8.13 0.53 7.04
N GLY A 82 -7.14 -0.32 7.17
CA GLY A 82 -6.32 -0.37 8.37
C GLY A 82 -5.13 0.58 8.35
N MET A 83 -4.47 0.80 7.19
CA MET A 83 -3.34 1.74 7.10
C MET A 83 -3.68 3.15 7.61
N PRO A 84 -4.83 3.75 7.31
CA PRO A 84 -5.21 5.04 7.87
C PRO A 84 -5.22 5.09 9.40
N LEU A 85 -5.44 3.98 10.09
CA LEU A 85 -5.42 3.91 11.56
C LEU A 85 -4.02 4.05 12.16
N TYR A 86 -2.97 3.79 11.39
CA TYR A 86 -1.59 3.99 11.83
C TYR A 86 -1.13 5.46 11.73
N ILE A 87 -1.80 6.28 10.90
CA ILE A 87 -1.47 7.70 10.73
C ILE A 87 -1.53 8.45 12.08
N PRO A 88 -2.62 8.37 12.88
CA PRO A 88 -2.67 9.05 14.16
C PRO A 88 -1.63 8.53 15.18
N VAL A 89 -1.21 7.26 15.11
CA VAL A 89 -0.12 6.74 15.94
C VAL A 89 1.18 7.46 15.62
N ILE A 90 1.50 7.60 14.33
CA ILE A 90 2.70 8.29 13.87
C ILE A 90 2.65 9.78 14.22
N THR A 91 1.49 10.43 14.04
CA THR A 91 1.31 11.84 14.40
C THR A 91 1.53 12.08 15.90
N LEU A 92 1.08 11.18 16.78
CA LEU A 92 1.36 11.25 18.22
C LEU A 92 2.85 11.16 18.53
N ILE A 93 3.59 10.27 17.85
CA ILE A 93 5.05 10.16 18.01
C ILE A 93 5.74 11.45 17.56
N VAL A 94 5.31 12.03 16.45
CA VAL A 94 5.84 13.31 15.95
C VAL A 94 5.51 14.44 16.92
N CYS A 95 4.30 14.51 17.47
CA CYS A 95 3.92 15.46 18.51
C CYS A 95 4.81 15.34 19.76
N PHE A 96 5.15 14.12 20.16
CA PHE A 96 6.07 13.89 21.26
C PHE A 96 7.46 14.46 20.96
N LEU A 97 7.97 14.31 19.74
CA LEU A 97 9.24 14.90 19.31
C LEU A 97 9.24 16.43 19.36
N LEU A 98 8.12 17.05 18.96
CA LEU A 98 7.99 18.51 18.95
C LEU A 98 7.86 19.09 20.36
N ASN A 99 7.25 18.36 21.29
CA ASN A 99 7.06 18.82 22.67
C ASN A 99 8.35 18.78 23.51
N GLN A 100 9.36 18.04 23.09
CA GLN A 100 10.67 18.02 23.75
C GLN A 100 11.43 19.35 23.52
N ARG A 101 10.97 20.41 24.19
CA ARG A 101 11.58 21.75 24.14
C ARG A 101 12.84 21.78 25.01
N ASN A 102 13.93 22.10 24.33
CA ASN A 102 15.21 22.66 24.81
C ASN A 102 15.90 22.16 26.11
N GLU A 103 17.17 21.89 25.98
CA GLU A 103 18.34 22.34 26.73
C GLU A 103 19.54 21.38 26.86
N ASN A 104 19.54 20.16 26.36
CA ASN A 104 20.71 19.28 26.49
C ASN A 104 21.20 18.63 25.19
N ARG A 105 22.53 18.57 25.01
CA ARG A 105 23.24 17.93 23.87
C ARG A 105 22.81 16.46 23.60
N PHE A 106 22.33 15.76 24.59
CA PHE A 106 21.80 14.38 24.46
C PHE A 106 20.48 14.28 23.68
N LYS A 107 19.75 15.38 23.48
CA LYS A 107 18.44 15.39 22.80
C LYS A 107 18.50 15.08 21.31
N ASN A 108 19.62 15.32 20.65
CA ASN A 108 19.72 14.99 19.22
C ASN A 108 19.61 13.48 18.97
N TYR A 109 20.15 12.64 19.86
CA TYR A 109 20.02 11.18 19.74
C TYR A 109 18.58 10.71 19.94
N PHE A 110 17.83 11.31 20.85
CA PHE A 110 16.43 10.96 21.07
C PHE A 110 15.57 11.22 19.83
N LYS A 111 15.81 12.28 19.07
CA LYS A 111 15.08 12.55 17.82
C LYS A 111 15.26 11.41 16.81
N TYR A 112 16.47 10.93 16.66
CA TYR A 112 16.75 9.81 15.76
C TYR A 112 16.14 8.50 16.27
N ILE A 113 16.13 8.26 17.56
CA ILE A 113 15.51 7.08 18.17
C ILE A 113 14.00 7.09 17.92
N PHE A 114 13.30 8.21 18.14
CA PHE A 114 11.87 8.31 17.89
C PHE A 114 11.53 8.21 16.40
N ALA A 115 12.34 8.80 15.53
CA ALA A 115 12.19 8.64 14.08
C ALA A 115 12.36 7.16 13.66
N LEU A 116 13.32 6.47 14.25
CA LEU A 116 13.53 5.03 14.04
C LEU A 116 12.34 4.21 14.54
N ILE A 117 11.80 4.54 15.72
CA ILE A 117 10.59 3.87 16.26
C ILE A 117 9.40 4.06 15.33
N ALA A 118 9.16 5.29 14.86
CA ALA A 118 8.07 5.56 13.90
C ALA A 118 8.25 4.75 12.61
N PHE A 119 9.47 4.66 12.09
CA PHE A 119 9.79 3.85 10.93
C PHE A 119 9.55 2.35 11.18
N LEU A 120 9.99 1.84 12.33
CA LEU A 120 9.76 0.44 12.72
C LEU A 120 8.27 0.11 12.82
N ILE A 121 7.46 1.02 13.35
CA ILE A 121 5.99 0.85 13.42
C ILE A 121 5.40 0.72 12.01
N LEU A 122 5.86 1.53 11.04
CA LEU A 122 5.43 1.40 9.64
C LEU A 122 5.82 0.06 9.02
N VAL A 123 7.05 -0.39 9.26
CA VAL A 123 7.53 -1.69 8.77
C VAL A 123 6.70 -2.83 9.36
N VAL A 124 6.44 -2.79 10.67
CA VAL A 124 5.60 -3.78 11.35
C VAL A 124 4.17 -3.75 10.81
N ALA A 125 3.59 -2.56 10.59
CA ALA A 125 2.26 -2.42 10.00
C ALA A 125 2.19 -3.09 8.61
N GLU A 126 3.17 -2.89 7.75
CA GLU A 126 3.21 -3.51 6.41
C GLU A 126 3.36 -5.04 6.48
N ILE A 127 4.15 -5.53 7.43
CA ILE A 127 4.27 -6.98 7.68
C ILE A 127 2.92 -7.54 8.15
N LEU A 128 2.27 -6.89 9.12
CA LEU A 128 0.98 -7.30 9.65
C LEU A 128 -0.12 -7.32 8.58
N VAL A 129 -0.12 -6.37 7.64
CA VAL A 129 -1.04 -6.37 6.48
C VAL A 129 -0.90 -7.66 5.67
N LYS A 130 0.31 -8.08 5.35
CA LYS A 130 0.55 -9.31 4.59
C LYS A 130 0.06 -10.55 5.33
N TYR A 131 0.24 -10.59 6.65
CA TYR A 131 -0.23 -11.71 7.46
C TYR A 131 -1.73 -11.66 7.73
N SER A 132 -2.36 -10.49 7.74
CA SER A 132 -3.78 -10.32 8.03
C SER A 132 -4.69 -11.03 7.02
N GLY A 133 -4.24 -11.19 5.77
CA GLY A 133 -4.98 -11.94 4.75
C GLY A 133 -5.09 -13.45 5.01
N LYS A 134 -4.24 -14.04 5.88
CA LYS A 134 -4.19 -15.49 6.07
C LYS A 134 -5.27 -16.03 7.00
N SER A 135 -5.63 -15.28 8.05
CA SER A 135 -6.64 -15.70 9.01
C SER A 135 -7.35 -14.49 9.63
N PHE A 136 -8.57 -14.72 10.10
CA PHE A 136 -9.38 -13.70 10.77
C PHE A 136 -8.71 -13.16 12.05
N ASN A 137 -8.06 -14.04 12.84
CA ASN A 137 -7.33 -13.64 14.04
C ASN A 137 -6.18 -12.68 13.72
N ASN A 138 -5.46 -12.90 12.63
CA ASN A 138 -4.39 -12.01 12.21
C ASN A 138 -4.92 -10.63 11.76
N SER A 139 -6.10 -10.59 11.14
CA SER A 139 -6.78 -9.34 10.85
C SER A 139 -7.14 -8.56 12.12
N LEU A 140 -7.65 -9.25 13.15
CA LEU A 140 -7.93 -8.61 14.44
C LEU A 140 -6.67 -8.02 15.07
N ILE A 141 -5.57 -8.77 15.12
CA ILE A 141 -4.29 -8.28 15.65
C ILE A 141 -3.86 -7.01 14.91
N TYR A 142 -3.99 -6.98 13.58
CA TYR A 142 -3.65 -5.83 12.77
C TYR A 142 -4.43 -4.56 13.15
N TYR A 143 -5.75 -4.66 13.39
CA TYR A 143 -6.58 -3.53 13.80
C TYR A 143 -6.41 -3.14 15.27
N PHE A 144 -6.23 -4.13 16.15
CA PHE A 144 -6.04 -3.85 17.58
C PHE A 144 -4.69 -3.21 17.88
N THR A 145 -3.66 -3.49 17.10
CA THR A 145 -2.31 -2.92 17.30
C THR A 145 -2.32 -1.38 17.37
N PRO A 146 -2.85 -0.62 16.39
CA PRO A 146 -2.88 0.83 16.47
C PRO A 146 -3.83 1.34 17.56
N ILE A 147 -4.95 0.66 17.83
CA ILE A 147 -5.92 1.04 18.85
C ILE A 147 -5.30 0.96 20.27
N ILE A 148 -4.44 -0.02 20.52
CA ILE A 148 -3.73 -0.16 21.80
C ILE A 148 -2.54 0.80 21.88
N LEU A 149 -1.81 0.99 20.79
CA LEU A 149 -0.65 1.88 20.76
C LEU A 149 -1.02 3.36 20.98
N MET A 150 -2.16 3.81 20.45
CA MET A 150 -2.62 5.20 20.63
C MET A 150 -2.71 5.63 22.11
N PRO A 151 -3.51 4.97 22.97
CA PRO A 151 -3.64 5.37 24.35
C PRO A 151 -2.33 5.22 25.13
N LEU A 152 -1.51 4.22 24.81
CA LEU A 152 -0.21 4.04 25.46
C LEU A 152 0.72 5.23 25.19
N ILE A 153 0.87 5.64 23.93
CA ILE A 153 1.68 6.80 23.56
C ILE A 153 1.09 8.08 24.15
N TYR A 154 -0.23 8.23 24.13
CA TYR A 154 -0.91 9.39 24.69
C TYR A 154 -0.69 9.53 26.20
N LEU A 155 -0.78 8.43 26.95
CA LEU A 155 -0.50 8.42 28.40
C LEU A 155 0.95 8.80 28.70
N GLU A 156 1.91 8.33 27.91
CA GLU A 156 3.31 8.72 28.04
C GLU A 156 3.52 10.23 27.78
N ILE A 157 2.84 10.80 26.79
CA ILE A 157 2.88 12.24 26.51
C ILE A 157 2.35 13.03 27.71
N ILE A 158 1.20 12.65 28.26
CA ILE A 158 0.58 13.31 29.43
C ILE A 158 1.51 13.19 30.64
N ARG A 159 2.06 12.00 30.91
CA ARG A 159 2.96 11.76 32.03
C ARG A 159 4.18 12.69 31.98
N ASN A 160 4.81 12.80 30.81
CA ASN A 160 5.95 13.68 30.62
C ASN A 160 5.58 15.16 30.77
N PHE A 161 4.42 15.57 30.28
CA PHE A 161 3.95 16.95 30.45
C PHE A 161 3.66 17.30 31.90
N LEU A 162 3.03 16.41 32.65
CA LEU A 162 2.79 16.60 34.08
C LEU A 162 4.12 16.68 34.88
N TYR A 163 5.09 15.83 34.53
CA TYR A 163 6.41 15.83 35.19
C TYR A 163 7.17 17.14 34.96
N GLU A 164 7.10 17.71 33.74
CA GLU A 164 7.71 19.02 33.45
C GLU A 164 7.05 20.17 34.25
N ASN A 165 5.72 20.14 34.37
CA ASN A 165 5.00 21.16 35.14
C ASN A 165 5.28 21.11 36.63
N LEU A 166 5.46 19.93 37.21
CA LEU A 166 5.81 19.76 38.63
C LEU A 166 7.25 20.20 38.91
N ARG A 167 8.17 20.09 37.95
CA ARG A 167 9.57 20.49 38.09
C ARG A 167 9.78 22.00 37.97
N LYS A 168 8.81 22.73 37.43
CA LYS A 168 8.85 24.19 37.27
C LYS A 168 8.24 24.96 38.45
N LYS A 169 7.61 24.26 39.40
CA LYS A 169 7.18 24.79 40.69
C LYS A 169 8.23 24.53 41.74
#